data_e8f6727a7ec273add59e70e3a8fb6d3c
#
_entry.id   e8f6727a7ec273add59e70e3a8fb6d3c
#
_cell.length_a   1.000
_cell.length_b   1.000
_cell.length_c   1.000
_cell.angle_alpha   90.00
_cell.angle_beta   90.00
_cell.angle_gamma   90.00
#
_symmetry.space_group_name_H-M   'P 1'
#
loop_
_entity.id
_entity.type
_entity.pdbx_description
1 polymer ?
#
loop_
_entity_poly.entity_id
_entity_poly.type
_entity_poly.pdbx_seq_one_letter_code
_entity_poly.pdbx_strand_id
1 'polypeptide(L)'
;HICDFMREIGWGAKKEGDELPFNGHPWMVSQQIAADGGDLLDVNWADGKYFNKSIVGKRVREVQSGIDAFLEEMGFRHEYPYFSCIKPNGKTIALFSHAGSSTAALAHILNLPFPYLCVTCEPLFTAITVLEFDESGKKSIPRVLLLNDSRHIETCEII
;
A
#
# COMPACT_ATOMS: atom_id res chain seq x y z
N HIS A 1 -8.63 -15.34 -9.99
CA HIS A 1 -8.01 -14.23 -10.71
C HIS A 1 -6.66 -13.96 -10.09
N ILE A 2 -5.60 -13.90 -10.88
CA ILE A 2 -4.24 -13.65 -10.39
C ILE A 2 -3.88 -12.20 -10.71
N CYS A 3 -3.44 -11.48 -9.68
CA CYS A 3 -2.99 -10.10 -9.79
C CYS A 3 -1.48 -10.03 -9.57
N ASP A 4 -0.68 -10.15 -10.63
CA ASP A 4 0.79 -10.21 -10.55
C ASP A 4 1.40 -8.99 -9.86
N PHE A 5 0.77 -7.82 -9.96
CA PHE A 5 1.20 -6.60 -9.28
C PHE A 5 1.08 -6.67 -7.75
N MET A 6 0.25 -7.60 -7.22
CA MET A 6 0.08 -7.82 -5.77
C MET A 6 1.05 -8.85 -5.18
N ARG A 7 2.02 -9.34 -5.96
CA ARG A 7 3.12 -10.15 -5.39
C ARG A 7 3.90 -9.34 -4.37
N GLU A 8 4.63 -10.04 -3.48
CA GLU A 8 5.46 -9.36 -2.47
C GLU A 8 6.43 -8.37 -3.13
N ILE A 9 6.55 -7.19 -2.56
CA ILE A 9 7.53 -6.22 -3.01
C ILE A 9 8.92 -6.66 -2.54
N GLY A 10 9.81 -6.95 -3.49
CA GLY A 10 11.22 -7.13 -3.16
C GLY A 10 11.87 -5.80 -2.77
N TRP A 11 12.91 -5.88 -1.96
CA TRP A 11 13.76 -4.73 -1.64
C TRP A 11 15.22 -5.06 -1.96
N GLY A 12 16.07 -4.05 -1.86
CA GLY A 12 17.50 -4.15 -2.19
C GLY A 12 17.97 -2.99 -3.06
N ALA A 13 19.23 -3.04 -3.47
CA ALA A 13 19.89 -2.00 -4.23
C ALA A 13 19.50 -2.02 -5.71
N LYS A 14 19.46 -0.82 -6.33
CA LYS A 14 19.29 -0.68 -7.79
C LYS A 14 20.51 -1.17 -8.56
N LYS A 15 21.69 -1.02 -7.97
CA LYS A 15 22.98 -1.41 -8.59
C LYS A 15 23.74 -2.28 -7.61
N GLU A 16 24.47 -3.25 -8.13
CA GLU A 16 25.42 -4.05 -7.35
C GLU A 16 26.47 -3.14 -6.71
N GLY A 17 26.75 -3.35 -5.43
CA GLY A 17 27.68 -2.54 -4.64
C GLY A 17 27.09 -1.26 -4.01
N ASP A 18 25.85 -0.88 -4.30
CA ASP A 18 25.19 0.18 -3.56
C ASP A 18 24.89 -0.27 -2.11
N GLU A 19 25.38 0.49 -1.15
CA GLU A 19 25.04 0.28 0.24
C GLU A 19 23.69 0.93 0.57
N LEU A 20 22.83 0.16 1.26
CA LEU A 20 21.52 0.60 1.72
C LEU A 20 21.40 0.39 3.24
N PRO A 21 20.82 1.37 3.96
CA PRO A 21 20.46 1.13 5.35
C PRO A 21 19.53 -0.09 5.44
N PHE A 22 19.81 -1.00 6.39
CA PHE A 22 19.03 -2.22 6.61
C PHE A 22 18.80 -3.06 5.34
N ASN A 23 19.76 -3.09 4.43
CA ASN A 23 19.63 -3.74 3.11
C ASN A 23 18.42 -3.26 2.31
N GLY A 24 17.93 -2.05 2.58
CA GLY A 24 16.77 -1.47 1.93
C GLY A 24 15.42 -1.98 2.42
N HIS A 25 15.37 -2.67 3.58
CA HIS A 25 14.12 -3.17 4.17
C HIS A 25 13.15 -2.01 4.45
N PRO A 26 11.98 -1.93 3.80
CA PRO A 26 11.19 -0.71 3.75
C PRO A 26 10.69 -0.24 5.12
N TRP A 27 10.25 -1.14 6.00
CA TRP A 27 9.81 -0.77 7.35
C TRP A 27 10.94 -0.21 8.19
N MET A 28 12.11 -0.87 8.20
CA MET A 28 13.26 -0.42 8.98
C MET A 28 13.79 0.92 8.48
N VAL A 29 13.84 1.10 7.15
CA VAL A 29 14.23 2.38 6.54
C VAL A 29 13.24 3.47 6.89
N SER A 30 11.93 3.19 6.86
CA SER A 30 10.90 4.17 7.22
C SER A 30 10.94 4.55 8.70
N GLN A 31 11.20 3.60 9.60
CA GLN A 31 11.44 3.87 11.02
C GLN A 31 12.69 4.73 11.23
N GLN A 32 13.75 4.51 10.44
CA GLN A 32 14.94 5.35 10.49
C GLN A 32 14.66 6.78 10.03
N ILE A 33 13.83 6.97 8.99
CA ILE A 33 13.40 8.32 8.59
C ILE A 33 12.72 9.02 9.75
N ALA A 34 11.81 8.35 10.46
CA ALA A 34 11.14 8.92 11.63
C ALA A 34 12.12 9.23 12.77
N ALA A 35 13.05 8.34 13.07
CA ALA A 35 14.06 8.52 14.10
C ALA A 35 15.01 9.70 13.81
N ASP A 36 15.31 9.93 12.54
CA ASP A 36 16.14 11.06 12.08
C ASP A 36 15.35 12.39 12.02
N GLY A 37 14.07 12.40 12.36
CA GLY A 37 13.19 13.58 12.22
C GLY A 37 12.91 13.95 10.77
N GLY A 38 13.02 13.01 9.85
CA GLY A 38 12.73 13.20 8.42
C GLY A 38 11.22 13.27 8.14
N ASP A 39 10.87 13.80 6.97
CA ASP A 39 9.47 13.93 6.56
C ASP A 39 8.95 12.63 5.98
N LEU A 40 8.11 11.92 6.75
CA LEU A 40 7.42 10.72 6.29
C LEU A 40 6.28 11.02 5.31
N LEU A 41 5.84 12.28 5.21
CA LEU A 41 4.79 12.72 4.30
C LEU A 41 5.34 13.23 2.96
N ASP A 42 6.66 13.18 2.74
CA ASP A 42 7.26 13.55 1.46
C ASP A 42 6.73 12.66 0.34
N VAL A 43 6.01 13.25 -0.61
CA VAL A 43 5.47 12.55 -1.78
C VAL A 43 6.56 12.05 -2.74
N ASN A 44 7.75 12.64 -2.67
CA ASN A 44 8.92 12.25 -3.47
C ASN A 44 9.87 11.30 -2.71
N TRP A 45 9.40 10.67 -1.64
CA TRP A 45 10.19 9.80 -0.77
C TRP A 45 11.09 8.80 -1.51
N ALA A 46 10.62 8.27 -2.66
CA ALA A 46 11.33 7.25 -3.44
C ALA A 46 12.63 7.78 -4.08
N ASP A 47 12.73 9.09 -4.28
CA ASP A 47 13.91 9.77 -4.84
C ASP A 47 14.74 10.46 -3.75
N GLY A 48 14.27 10.43 -2.50
CA GLY A 48 14.96 10.97 -1.32
C GLY A 48 16.16 10.11 -0.90
N LYS A 49 17.00 10.67 -0.01
CA LYS A 49 18.28 10.08 0.41
C LYS A 49 18.20 8.62 0.91
N TYR A 50 17.06 8.21 1.45
CA TYR A 50 16.88 6.88 2.05
C TYR A 50 16.52 5.80 1.03
N PHE A 51 15.79 6.16 -0.04
CA PHE A 51 15.29 5.20 -1.03
C PHE A 51 15.81 5.39 -2.44
N ASN A 52 16.56 6.47 -2.74
CA ASN A 52 16.99 6.78 -4.10
C ASN A 52 17.86 5.70 -4.76
N LYS A 53 18.56 4.88 -3.97
CA LYS A 53 19.36 3.74 -4.43
C LYS A 53 18.62 2.40 -4.33
N SER A 54 17.39 2.38 -3.75
CA SER A 54 16.61 1.17 -3.56
C SER A 54 15.64 0.89 -4.71
N ILE A 55 15.40 -0.39 -4.99
CA ILE A 55 14.37 -0.82 -5.95
C ILE A 55 12.94 -0.60 -5.42
N VAL A 56 12.75 -0.36 -4.11
CA VAL A 56 11.43 -0.26 -3.46
C VAL A 56 10.54 0.77 -4.14
N GLY A 57 11.06 1.96 -4.47
CA GLY A 57 10.27 3.00 -5.13
C GLY A 57 9.69 2.56 -6.49
N LYS A 58 10.44 1.77 -7.27
CA LYS A 58 9.94 1.18 -8.51
C LYS A 58 8.83 0.14 -8.23
N ARG A 59 9.04 -0.73 -7.24
CA ARG A 59 8.09 -1.79 -6.88
C ARG A 59 6.76 -1.22 -6.36
N VAL A 60 6.83 -0.18 -5.54
CA VAL A 60 5.63 0.52 -5.06
C VAL A 60 4.85 1.13 -6.23
N ARG A 61 5.52 1.78 -7.20
CA ARG A 61 4.86 2.31 -8.39
C ARG A 61 4.20 1.23 -9.25
N GLU A 62 4.79 0.03 -9.35
CA GLU A 62 4.17 -1.11 -10.05
C GLU A 62 2.86 -1.52 -9.38
N VAL A 63 2.82 -1.57 -8.03
CA VAL A 63 1.59 -1.85 -7.28
C VAL A 63 0.55 -0.74 -7.48
N GLN A 64 0.95 0.53 -7.39
CA GLN A 64 0.07 1.68 -7.58
C GLN A 64 -0.64 1.65 -8.94
N SER A 65 0.14 1.47 -10.02
CA SER A 65 -0.41 1.37 -11.38
C SER A 65 -1.32 0.15 -11.55
N GLY A 66 -0.97 -0.97 -10.92
CA GLY A 66 -1.77 -2.19 -10.96
C GLY A 66 -3.10 -2.05 -10.21
N ILE A 67 -3.11 -1.38 -9.06
CA ILE A 67 -4.32 -1.08 -8.30
C ILE A 67 -5.23 -0.12 -9.07
N ASP A 68 -4.69 0.93 -9.70
CA ASP A 68 -5.49 1.84 -10.51
C ASP A 68 -6.17 1.11 -11.67
N ALA A 69 -5.44 0.27 -12.41
CA ALA A 69 -6.01 -0.54 -13.48
C ALA A 69 -7.08 -1.53 -12.98
N PHE A 70 -6.81 -2.19 -11.87
CA PHE A 70 -7.75 -3.12 -11.24
C PHE A 70 -9.04 -2.41 -10.79
N LEU A 71 -8.92 -1.26 -10.14
CA LEU A 71 -10.08 -0.48 -9.71
C LEU A 71 -10.88 0.06 -10.89
N GLU A 72 -10.22 0.44 -11.99
CA GLU A 72 -10.91 0.88 -13.21
C GLU A 72 -11.71 -0.27 -13.85
N GLU A 73 -11.19 -1.50 -13.88
CA GLU A 73 -11.95 -2.68 -14.28
C GLU A 73 -13.15 -2.95 -13.36
N MET A 74 -13.02 -2.61 -12.07
CA MET A 74 -14.10 -2.71 -11.08
C MET A 74 -15.05 -1.52 -11.10
N GLY A 75 -14.87 -0.57 -12.00
CA GLY A 75 -15.77 0.57 -12.20
C GLY A 75 -15.42 1.82 -11.41
N PHE A 76 -14.21 1.91 -10.87
CA PHE A 76 -13.76 3.08 -10.12
C PHE A 76 -12.50 3.67 -10.76
N ARG A 77 -12.52 4.96 -11.06
CA ARG A 77 -11.35 5.68 -11.58
C ARG A 77 -10.71 6.54 -10.51
N HIS A 78 -9.41 6.38 -10.34
CA HIS A 78 -8.62 7.23 -9.46
C HIS A 78 -8.32 8.56 -10.15
N GLU A 79 -8.75 9.67 -9.55
CA GLU A 79 -8.52 11.05 -9.99
C GLU A 79 -8.00 11.86 -8.80
N TYR A 80 -6.73 11.63 -8.46
CA TYR A 80 -6.09 12.15 -7.25
C TYR A 80 -6.64 13.52 -6.80
N PRO A 81 -7.02 13.69 -5.53
CA PRO A 81 -7.02 12.68 -4.46
C PRO A 81 -8.33 11.86 -4.37
N TYR A 82 -9.18 11.90 -5.36
CA TYR A 82 -10.54 11.33 -5.35
C TYR A 82 -10.64 10.08 -6.21
N PHE A 83 -11.74 9.37 -5.99
CA PHE A 83 -12.22 8.30 -6.85
C PHE A 83 -13.60 8.65 -7.40
N SER A 84 -13.84 8.29 -8.65
CA SER A 84 -15.15 8.43 -9.31
C SER A 84 -15.67 7.06 -9.67
N CYS A 85 -16.90 6.74 -9.29
CA CYS A 85 -17.56 5.54 -9.79
C CYS A 85 -18.01 5.79 -11.23
N ILE A 86 -17.40 5.06 -12.18
CA ILE A 86 -17.72 5.13 -13.61
C ILE A 86 -18.68 4.02 -14.05
N LYS A 87 -18.77 2.93 -13.25
CA LYS A 87 -19.67 1.81 -13.49
C LYS A 87 -20.06 1.12 -12.17
N PRO A 88 -21.20 1.51 -11.58
CA PRO A 88 -21.70 0.87 -10.36
C PRO A 88 -21.91 -0.64 -10.58
N ASN A 89 -21.56 -1.47 -9.61
CA ASN A 89 -21.69 -2.91 -9.73
C ASN A 89 -22.08 -3.64 -8.43
N GLY A 90 -22.11 -2.98 -7.28
CA GLY A 90 -22.50 -3.50 -5.96
C GLY A 90 -21.66 -4.68 -5.47
N LYS A 91 -20.42 -4.84 -5.97
CA LYS A 91 -19.60 -6.01 -5.67
C LYS A 91 -18.81 -5.83 -4.38
N THR A 92 -18.66 -6.93 -3.66
CA THR A 92 -17.62 -7.08 -2.64
C THR A 92 -16.49 -7.92 -3.24
N ILE A 93 -15.26 -7.43 -3.13
CA ILE A 93 -14.07 -8.06 -3.70
C ILE A 93 -13.08 -8.31 -2.58
N ALA A 94 -12.50 -9.51 -2.53
CA ALA A 94 -11.43 -9.85 -1.62
C ALA A 94 -10.11 -9.99 -2.39
N LEU A 95 -9.08 -9.28 -1.94
CA LEU A 95 -7.72 -9.43 -2.43
C LEU A 95 -6.88 -10.09 -1.32
N PHE A 96 -6.22 -11.19 -1.67
CA PHE A 96 -5.26 -11.86 -0.80
C PHE A 96 -3.86 -11.52 -1.30
N SER A 97 -3.01 -11.01 -0.42
CA SER A 97 -1.73 -10.48 -0.82
C SER A 97 -0.70 -10.57 0.31
N HIS A 98 0.45 -9.96 0.11
CA HIS A 98 1.56 -9.89 1.05
C HIS A 98 1.62 -8.54 1.75
N ALA A 99 2.39 -8.45 2.83
CA ALA A 99 2.50 -7.24 3.63
C ALA A 99 2.93 -6.01 2.81
N GLY A 100 4.00 -6.13 2.03
CA GLY A 100 4.54 -5.00 1.28
C GLY A 100 3.61 -4.49 0.18
N SER A 101 3.04 -5.38 -0.62
CA SER A 101 2.11 -5.01 -1.69
C SER A 101 0.79 -4.48 -1.14
N SER A 102 0.27 -5.06 -0.04
CA SER A 102 -0.93 -4.54 0.64
C SER A 102 -0.71 -3.14 1.20
N THR A 103 0.44 -2.89 1.85
CA THR A 103 0.80 -1.56 2.35
C THR A 103 0.93 -0.55 1.21
N ALA A 104 1.57 -0.94 0.09
CA ALA A 104 1.71 -0.06 -1.07
C ALA A 104 0.37 0.28 -1.72
N ALA A 105 -0.53 -0.71 -1.87
CA ALA A 105 -1.87 -0.52 -2.40
C ALA A 105 -2.72 0.38 -1.48
N LEU A 106 -2.71 0.11 -0.17
CA LEU A 106 -3.44 0.89 0.82
C LEU A 106 -2.95 2.34 0.88
N ALA A 107 -1.62 2.54 0.92
CA ALA A 107 -1.02 3.87 0.87
C ALA A 107 -1.49 4.67 -0.35
N HIS A 108 -1.50 4.04 -1.52
CA HIS A 108 -1.93 4.65 -2.76
C HIS A 108 -3.42 5.04 -2.73
N ILE A 109 -4.30 4.11 -2.32
CA ILE A 109 -5.74 4.35 -2.23
C ILE A 109 -6.07 5.46 -1.22
N LEU A 110 -5.33 5.54 -0.12
CA LEU A 110 -5.52 6.56 0.92
C LEU A 110 -4.76 7.87 0.63
N ASN A 111 -4.05 7.97 -0.50
CA ASN A 111 -3.23 9.12 -0.88
C ASN A 111 -2.15 9.47 0.17
N LEU A 112 -1.57 8.45 0.78
CA LEU A 112 -0.50 8.57 1.76
C LEU A 112 0.83 8.09 1.16
N PRO A 113 1.97 8.69 1.53
CA PRO A 113 3.27 8.16 1.20
C PRO A 113 3.48 6.77 1.81
N PHE A 114 4.07 5.85 1.03
CA PHE A 114 4.33 4.48 1.46
C PHE A 114 5.13 4.39 2.77
N PRO A 115 6.22 5.20 2.99
CA PRO A 115 6.97 5.17 4.24
C PRO A 115 6.13 5.56 5.47
N TYR A 116 5.20 6.49 5.30
CA TYR A 116 4.28 6.88 6.38
C TYR A 116 3.44 5.68 6.83
N LEU A 117 2.87 4.94 5.88
CA LEU A 117 2.04 3.79 6.22
C LEU A 117 2.86 2.62 6.78
N CYS A 118 4.12 2.44 6.35
CA CYS A 118 5.04 1.47 6.96
C CYS A 118 5.25 1.72 8.47
N VAL A 119 5.27 2.97 8.90
CA VAL A 119 5.47 3.30 10.33
C VAL A 119 4.16 3.25 11.13
N THR A 120 3.05 3.67 10.50
CA THR A 120 1.79 3.87 11.23
C THR A 120 0.87 2.65 11.22
N CYS A 121 1.05 1.73 10.27
CA CYS A 121 0.17 0.57 10.10
C CYS A 121 0.98 -0.63 9.59
N GLU A 122 1.76 -1.27 10.47
CA GLU A 122 2.44 -2.51 10.15
C GLU A 122 1.42 -3.65 9.96
N PRO A 123 1.36 -4.30 8.77
CA PRO A 123 0.38 -5.34 8.53
C PRO A 123 0.60 -6.55 9.42
N LEU A 124 -0.44 -6.96 10.15
CA LEU A 124 -0.44 -8.19 10.91
C LEU A 124 -0.73 -9.39 10.00
N PHE A 125 -0.26 -10.58 10.39
CA PHE A 125 -0.55 -11.79 9.64
C PHE A 125 -2.06 -12.04 9.54
N THR A 126 -2.52 -12.36 8.35
CA THR A 126 -3.93 -12.60 8.00
C THR A 126 -4.88 -11.46 8.33
N ALA A 127 -4.38 -10.27 8.69
CA ALA A 127 -5.23 -9.14 9.01
C ALA A 127 -6.14 -8.73 7.85
N ILE A 128 -7.30 -8.23 8.20
CA ILE A 128 -8.33 -7.79 7.25
C ILE A 128 -8.40 -6.26 7.27
N THR A 129 -8.32 -5.66 6.09
CA THR A 129 -8.64 -4.24 5.87
C THR A 129 -9.82 -4.15 4.93
N VAL A 130 -10.83 -3.36 5.29
CA VAL A 130 -12.04 -3.16 4.48
C VAL A 130 -12.15 -1.71 4.06
N LEU A 131 -12.22 -1.49 2.76
CA LEU A 131 -12.44 -0.18 2.15
C LEU A 131 -13.80 -0.17 1.45
N GLU A 132 -14.53 0.92 1.59
CA GLU A 132 -15.78 1.15 0.88
C GLU A 132 -15.63 2.30 -0.09
N PHE A 133 -16.00 2.05 -1.34
CA PHE A 133 -16.04 3.04 -2.41
C PHE A 133 -17.48 3.50 -2.67
N ASP A 134 -17.68 4.80 -2.84
CA ASP A 134 -19.00 5.38 -3.12
C ASP A 134 -19.40 5.15 -4.59
N GLU A 135 -20.54 4.53 -4.81
CA GLU A 135 -21.10 4.25 -6.13
C GLU A 135 -22.08 5.33 -6.63
N SER A 136 -22.22 6.46 -5.94
CA SER A 136 -23.14 7.55 -6.33
C SER A 136 -22.76 8.29 -7.61
N GLY A 137 -21.59 7.98 -8.17
CA GLY A 137 -21.04 8.67 -9.36
C GLY A 137 -20.39 10.01 -9.04
N LYS A 138 -20.38 10.45 -7.79
CA LYS A 138 -19.66 11.66 -7.35
C LYS A 138 -18.21 11.34 -7.04
N LYS A 139 -17.36 12.36 -7.09
CA LYS A 139 -16.00 12.24 -6.58
C LYS A 139 -16.04 12.04 -5.06
N SER A 140 -15.39 11.00 -4.58
CA SER A 140 -15.36 10.63 -3.16
C SER A 140 -13.97 10.14 -2.76
N ILE A 141 -13.74 10.07 -1.45
CA ILE A 141 -12.57 9.40 -0.87
C ILE A 141 -13.07 8.09 -0.29
N PRO A 142 -12.41 6.95 -0.55
CA PRO A 142 -12.80 5.67 0.02
C PRO A 142 -12.82 5.71 1.55
N ARG A 143 -13.84 5.09 2.14
CA ARG A 143 -13.96 4.99 3.60
C ARG A 143 -13.25 3.75 4.10
N VAL A 144 -12.44 3.89 5.15
CA VAL A 144 -11.84 2.76 5.86
C VAL A 144 -12.87 2.27 6.88
N LEU A 145 -13.47 1.11 6.64
CA LEU A 145 -14.42 0.49 7.55
C LEU A 145 -13.75 -0.39 8.59
N LEU A 146 -12.61 -1.00 8.20
CA LEU A 146 -11.80 -1.84 9.06
C LEU A 146 -10.34 -1.69 8.63
N LEU A 147 -9.42 -1.58 9.58
CA LEU A 147 -8.00 -1.44 9.30
C LEU A 147 -7.20 -2.46 10.10
N ASN A 148 -6.46 -3.32 9.38
CA ASN A 148 -5.46 -4.23 9.95
C ASN A 148 -6.00 -5.08 11.12
N ASP A 149 -7.22 -5.59 10.99
CA ASP A 149 -7.91 -6.35 12.04
C ASP A 149 -7.51 -7.84 12.01
N SER A 150 -6.87 -8.30 13.08
CA SER A 150 -6.45 -9.70 13.26
C SER A 150 -7.24 -10.44 14.36
N ARG A 151 -8.29 -9.84 14.93
CA ARG A 151 -9.05 -10.41 16.06
C ARG A 151 -9.66 -11.79 15.78
N HIS A 152 -9.90 -12.12 14.52
CA HIS A 152 -10.36 -13.46 14.12
C HIS A 152 -9.35 -14.58 14.43
N ILE A 153 -8.05 -14.25 14.60
CA ILE A 153 -7.03 -15.23 15.01
C ILE A 153 -7.05 -15.42 16.53
N GLU A 154 -7.26 -14.33 17.27
CA GLU A 154 -7.25 -14.35 18.74
C GLU A 154 -8.43 -15.13 19.32
N THR A 155 -9.52 -15.27 18.53
CA THR A 155 -10.71 -16.04 18.91
C THR A 155 -10.67 -17.50 18.52
N CYS A 156 -9.68 -17.93 17.71
CA CYS A 156 -9.44 -19.34 17.44
C CYS A 156 -8.62 -19.93 18.58
N GLU A 157 -9.27 -20.40 19.64
CA GLU A 157 -8.66 -21.39 20.51
C GLU A 157 -8.33 -22.60 19.64
N ILE A 158 -7.04 -22.86 19.46
CA ILE A 158 -6.56 -24.09 18.82
C ILE A 158 -6.97 -25.24 19.74
N ILE A 159 -8.08 -25.90 19.39
CA ILE A 159 -8.53 -27.15 20.05
C ILE A 159 -7.60 -28.28 19.62
#